data_5a02518e04871de72abcc0beee5c8e02
#
_entry.id   5a02518e04871de72abcc0beee5c8e02
#
_cell.length_a   1.000
_cell.length_b   1.000
_cell.length_c   1.000
_cell.angle_alpha   90.00
_cell.angle_beta   90.00
_cell.angle_gamma   90.00
#
_symmetry.space_group_name_H-M   'P 1'
#
loop_
_entity.id
_entity.type
_entity.pdbx_description
1 polymer ?
#
loop_
_entity_poly.entity_id
_entity_poly.type
_entity_poly.pdbx_seq_one_letter_code
_entity_poly.pdbx_strand_id
1 'polypeptide(L)'
;PNITPEKVLEHKLPKKRIKLVQALDMIIIDEASMLRADLLDCIDVALRHYRGEESLPFGGVQMVFIGDLYQLPPVVVGAYERELFRTHYESPYFFSAKCLEDTEMDFLELEKIYRQKDDGFISLLNKIRDNSVNMDDLNVLNERHDPYFDDDNLEDFIITLTTTNVSADEKNAKELSKLHVAKESFFGEVDGDFKRRNLPTLLELELKVGAQVM
;
A
#
# COMPACT_ATOMS: atom_id res chain seq x y z
N PRO A 1 2.92 15.06 -0.93
CA PRO A 1 3.86 16.03 -0.38
C PRO A 1 5.24 15.67 -0.90
N ASN A 2 5.96 16.68 -1.42
CA ASN A 2 7.33 16.50 -1.86
C ASN A 2 8.20 16.39 -0.59
N ILE A 3 8.36 15.19 -0.07
CA ILE A 3 9.28 14.89 1.01
C ILE A 3 10.65 14.71 0.36
N THR A 4 11.66 15.41 0.89
CA THR A 4 13.06 15.23 0.50
C THR A 4 13.89 15.05 1.76
N PRO A 5 15.09 14.45 1.68
CA PRO A 5 16.00 14.31 2.82
C PRO A 5 16.24 15.62 3.59
N GLU A 6 16.40 16.73 2.88
CA GLU A 6 16.63 18.05 3.48
C GLU A 6 15.40 18.49 4.31
N LYS A 7 14.20 18.33 3.79
CA LYS A 7 12.95 18.65 4.51
C LYS A 7 12.73 17.77 5.73
N VAL A 8 13.20 16.53 5.68
CA VAL A 8 13.16 15.64 6.86
C VAL A 8 13.99 16.21 7.99
N LEU A 9 15.18 16.73 7.70
CA LEU A 9 16.08 17.33 8.70
C LEU A 9 15.56 18.66 9.26
N GLU A 10 14.77 19.41 8.49
CA GLU A 10 14.12 20.64 8.96
C GLU A 10 12.96 20.35 9.94
N HIS A 11 12.38 19.15 9.87
CA HIS A 11 11.24 18.78 10.71
C HIS A 11 11.68 18.35 12.10
N LYS A 12 11.35 19.16 13.12
CA LYS A 12 11.71 18.85 14.51
C LYS A 12 10.70 17.91 15.16
N LEU A 13 11.13 16.70 15.49
CA LEU A 13 10.31 15.78 16.26
C LEU A 13 10.24 16.19 17.75
N PRO A 14 9.07 15.99 18.40
CA PRO A 14 8.95 16.10 19.85
C PRO A 14 9.90 15.13 20.57
N LYS A 15 10.46 15.53 21.71
CA LYS A 15 11.40 14.72 22.51
C LYS A 15 10.92 13.29 22.78
N LYS A 16 9.61 13.12 23.01
CA LYS A 16 9.00 11.79 23.23
C LYS A 16 9.14 10.88 22.00
N ARG A 17 8.97 11.43 20.79
CA ARG A 17 9.12 10.69 19.53
C ARG A 17 10.59 10.38 19.24
N ILE A 18 11.50 11.33 19.54
CA ILE A 18 12.93 11.06 19.38
C ILE A 18 13.36 9.87 20.24
N LYS A 19 12.93 9.82 21.52
CA LYS A 19 13.22 8.67 22.39
C LYS A 19 12.68 7.36 21.85
N LEU A 20 11.51 7.38 21.21
CA LEU A 20 10.94 6.20 20.55
C LEU A 20 11.84 5.75 19.40
N VAL A 21 12.23 6.67 18.51
CA VAL A 21 13.12 6.37 17.38
C VAL A 21 14.47 5.82 17.85
N GLN A 22 15.03 6.39 18.93
CA GLN A 22 16.28 5.93 19.53
C GLN A 22 16.20 4.52 20.15
N ALA A 23 15.01 4.09 20.52
CA ALA A 23 14.76 2.77 21.12
C ALA A 23 14.40 1.68 20.09
N LEU A 24 14.35 2.01 18.80
CA LEU A 24 14.03 1.03 17.77
C LEU A 24 15.24 0.12 17.50
N ASP A 25 15.03 -1.18 17.57
CA ASP A 25 16.02 -2.19 17.16
C ASP A 25 15.75 -2.69 15.73
N MET A 26 14.47 -2.75 15.33
CA MET A 26 14.06 -3.25 14.03
C MET A 26 12.86 -2.45 13.50
N ILE A 27 12.81 -2.28 12.17
CA ILE A 27 11.64 -1.80 11.43
C ILE A 27 11.27 -2.84 10.38
N ILE A 28 10.01 -3.26 10.41
CA ILE A 28 9.43 -4.14 9.40
C ILE A 28 8.53 -3.30 8.51
N ILE A 29 8.80 -3.31 7.19
CA ILE A 29 7.99 -2.65 6.19
C ILE A 29 7.25 -3.73 5.40
N ASP A 30 5.94 -3.80 5.62
CA ASP A 30 5.06 -4.67 4.85
C ASP A 30 4.63 -3.98 3.56
N GLU A 31 4.25 -4.77 2.53
CA GLU A 31 3.92 -4.30 1.18
C GLU A 31 5.03 -3.41 0.58
N ALA A 32 6.29 -3.81 0.76
CA ALA A 32 7.46 -3.04 0.33
C ALA A 32 7.50 -2.80 -1.19
N SER A 33 6.79 -3.60 -2.00
CA SER A 33 6.62 -3.36 -3.43
C SER A 33 6.05 -1.99 -3.76
N MET A 34 5.24 -1.41 -2.86
CA MET A 34 4.63 -0.08 -3.01
C MET A 34 5.48 1.05 -2.41
N LEU A 35 6.58 0.72 -1.71
CA LEU A 35 7.47 1.71 -1.12
C LEU A 35 8.33 2.37 -2.21
N ARG A 36 8.33 3.70 -2.23
CA ARG A 36 9.15 4.48 -3.17
C ARG A 36 10.58 4.63 -2.67
N ALA A 37 11.54 4.62 -3.60
CA ALA A 37 12.97 4.78 -3.29
C ALA A 37 13.28 6.10 -2.57
N ASP A 38 12.70 7.22 -3.02
CA ASP A 38 12.89 8.53 -2.38
C ASP A 38 12.37 8.59 -0.94
N LEU A 39 11.30 7.84 -0.64
CA LEU A 39 10.77 7.76 0.71
C LEU A 39 11.69 6.91 1.61
N LEU A 40 12.27 5.84 1.08
CA LEU A 40 13.22 5.03 1.82
C LEU A 40 14.50 5.82 2.15
N ASP A 41 15.02 6.63 1.22
CA ASP A 41 16.13 7.55 1.50
C ASP A 41 15.78 8.56 2.59
N CYS A 42 14.54 9.06 2.60
CA CYS A 42 14.06 9.94 3.67
C CYS A 42 13.99 9.22 5.04
N ILE A 43 13.61 7.96 5.06
CA ILE A 43 13.58 7.13 6.28
C ILE A 43 15.01 6.91 6.79
N ASP A 44 15.96 6.59 5.92
CA ASP A 44 17.36 6.42 6.29
C ASP A 44 17.93 7.69 6.93
N VAL A 45 17.77 8.84 6.26
CA VAL A 45 18.25 10.14 6.76
C VAL A 45 17.61 10.48 8.11
N ALA A 46 16.31 10.24 8.28
CA ALA A 46 15.62 10.47 9.55
C ALA A 46 16.18 9.61 10.68
N LEU A 47 16.40 8.32 10.41
CA LEU A 47 16.92 7.38 11.41
C LEU A 47 18.35 7.72 11.80
N ARG A 48 19.24 7.99 10.85
CA ARG A 48 20.62 8.43 11.12
C ARG A 48 20.62 9.69 12.00
N HIS A 49 19.86 10.70 11.62
CA HIS A 49 19.81 11.98 12.32
C HIS A 49 19.28 11.85 13.76
N TYR A 50 18.11 11.25 13.96
CA TYR A 50 17.48 11.21 15.28
C TYR A 50 18.09 10.19 16.24
N ARG A 51 18.83 9.20 15.73
CA ARG A 51 19.61 8.25 16.55
C ARG A 51 21.02 8.76 16.85
N GLY A 52 21.51 9.74 16.06
CA GLY A 52 22.88 10.24 16.18
C GLY A 52 23.94 9.27 15.63
N GLU A 53 23.54 8.35 14.74
CA GLU A 53 24.40 7.33 14.14
C GLU A 53 24.49 7.57 12.63
N GLU A 54 25.11 8.68 12.23
CA GLU A 54 25.14 9.14 10.84
C GLU A 54 25.92 8.21 9.89
N SER A 55 26.90 7.47 10.42
CA SER A 55 27.75 6.55 9.63
C SER A 55 27.10 5.19 9.35
N LEU A 56 26.06 4.81 10.10
CA LEU A 56 25.42 3.52 9.97
C LEU A 56 24.16 3.62 9.10
N PRO A 57 23.96 2.72 8.12
CA PRO A 57 22.68 2.64 7.40
C PRO A 57 21.50 2.56 8.36
N PHE A 58 20.47 3.33 8.09
CA PHE A 58 19.26 3.44 8.94
C PHE A 58 19.54 3.75 10.42
N GLY A 59 20.67 4.42 10.71
CA GLY A 59 21.09 4.70 12.09
C GLY A 59 21.31 3.44 12.92
N GLY A 60 21.70 2.31 12.30
CA GLY A 60 21.93 1.03 12.93
C GLY A 60 20.65 0.24 13.26
N VAL A 61 19.49 0.65 12.74
CA VAL A 61 18.23 -0.12 12.87
C VAL A 61 18.20 -1.24 11.83
N GLN A 62 17.85 -2.45 12.26
CA GLN A 62 17.64 -3.56 11.32
C GLN A 62 16.38 -3.28 10.48
N MET A 63 16.52 -3.36 9.15
CA MET A 63 15.40 -3.21 8.23
C MET A 63 14.96 -4.57 7.70
N VAL A 64 13.65 -4.82 7.71
CA VAL A 64 13.04 -6.01 7.11
C VAL A 64 11.97 -5.54 6.12
N PHE A 65 12.15 -5.92 4.86
CA PHE A 65 11.20 -5.59 3.79
C PHE A 65 10.42 -6.86 3.43
N ILE A 66 9.10 -6.80 3.50
CA ILE A 66 8.21 -7.89 3.15
C ILE A 66 7.31 -7.39 2.01
N GLY A 67 7.20 -8.16 0.92
CA GLY A 67 6.36 -7.75 -0.20
C GLY A 67 6.48 -8.67 -1.39
N ASP A 68 5.67 -8.41 -2.40
CA ASP A 68 5.67 -9.12 -3.67
C ASP A 68 5.86 -8.13 -4.81
N LEU A 69 7.03 -8.16 -5.45
CA LEU A 69 7.42 -7.22 -6.53
C LEU A 69 6.60 -7.41 -7.81
N TYR A 70 5.84 -8.50 -7.94
CA TYR A 70 4.91 -8.73 -9.06
C TYR A 70 3.51 -8.16 -8.80
N GLN A 71 3.24 -7.67 -7.58
CA GLN A 71 1.99 -6.98 -7.23
C GLN A 71 2.09 -5.48 -7.57
N LEU A 72 1.31 -4.65 -6.88
CA LEU A 72 1.22 -3.23 -7.21
C LEU A 72 2.56 -2.50 -7.07
N PRO A 73 2.99 -1.76 -8.09
CA PRO A 73 4.21 -0.96 -8.05
C PRO A 73 4.02 0.32 -7.22
N PRO A 74 5.13 1.01 -6.89
CA PRO A 74 5.06 2.32 -6.26
C PRO A 74 4.28 3.33 -7.11
N VAL A 75 3.42 4.13 -6.46
CA VAL A 75 2.58 5.12 -7.14
C VAL A 75 3.37 6.43 -7.32
N VAL A 76 3.63 6.80 -8.57
CA VAL A 76 4.27 8.05 -8.96
C VAL A 76 3.26 8.96 -9.63
N VAL A 77 2.83 10.02 -8.93
CA VAL A 77 1.84 10.98 -9.42
C VAL A 77 2.47 12.36 -9.61
N GLY A 78 2.10 13.02 -10.71
CA GLY A 78 2.57 14.36 -10.99
C GLY A 78 3.88 14.43 -11.77
N ALA A 79 4.08 15.60 -12.42
CA ALA A 79 5.23 15.81 -13.29
C ALA A 79 6.55 15.88 -12.50
N TYR A 80 6.52 16.49 -11.32
CA TYR A 80 7.70 16.63 -10.48
C TYR A 80 8.26 15.27 -10.02
N GLU A 81 7.39 14.37 -9.53
CA GLU A 81 7.81 13.04 -9.08
C GLU A 81 8.36 12.19 -10.23
N ARG A 82 7.69 12.24 -11.40
CA ARG A 82 8.19 11.55 -12.59
C ARG A 82 9.56 12.05 -13.01
N GLU A 83 9.80 13.37 -12.96
CA GLU A 83 11.11 13.94 -13.29
C GLU A 83 12.16 13.56 -12.23
N LEU A 84 11.81 13.55 -10.93
CA LEU A 84 12.70 13.11 -9.86
C LEU A 84 13.19 11.69 -10.11
N PHE A 85 12.27 10.74 -10.37
CA PHE A 85 12.65 9.36 -10.62
C PHE A 85 13.45 9.20 -11.91
N ARG A 86 13.07 9.90 -12.98
CA ARG A 86 13.80 9.84 -14.24
C ARG A 86 15.26 10.31 -14.13
N THR A 87 15.55 11.26 -13.24
CA THR A 87 16.86 11.91 -13.15
C THR A 87 17.76 11.40 -12.04
N HIS A 88 17.17 10.84 -10.95
CA HIS A 88 17.92 10.54 -9.72
C HIS A 88 17.86 9.09 -9.27
N TYR A 89 17.00 8.27 -9.88
CA TYR A 89 16.80 6.86 -9.50
C TYR A 89 16.71 5.98 -10.75
N GLU A 90 17.13 4.74 -10.64
CA GLU A 90 16.96 3.75 -11.72
C GLU A 90 15.49 3.36 -11.90
N SER A 91 14.77 3.28 -10.78
CA SER A 91 13.35 2.96 -10.75
C SER A 91 12.67 3.58 -9.52
N PRO A 92 11.33 3.65 -9.48
CA PRO A 92 10.62 4.10 -8.29
C PRO A 92 10.61 3.10 -7.13
N TYR A 93 10.98 1.84 -7.34
CA TYR A 93 10.96 0.82 -6.31
C TYR A 93 11.99 1.07 -5.21
N PHE A 94 11.69 0.62 -4.00
CA PHE A 94 12.53 0.83 -2.81
C PHE A 94 13.97 0.35 -2.98
N PHE A 95 14.19 -0.72 -3.72
CA PHE A 95 15.54 -1.27 -3.96
C PHE A 95 16.42 -0.39 -4.86
N SER A 96 15.86 0.66 -5.49
CA SER A 96 16.62 1.71 -6.18
C SER A 96 16.95 2.90 -5.28
N ALA A 97 16.70 2.81 -3.95
CA ALA A 97 17.06 3.84 -3.00
C ALA A 97 18.58 3.93 -2.84
N LYS A 98 19.10 5.16 -2.77
CA LYS A 98 20.55 5.41 -2.67
C LYS A 98 21.15 4.89 -1.36
N CYS A 99 20.35 4.89 -0.30
CA CYS A 99 20.79 4.35 1.00
C CYS A 99 21.08 2.84 0.97
N LEU A 100 20.64 2.12 -0.08
CA LEU A 100 20.89 0.69 -0.27
C LEU A 100 22.09 0.37 -1.18
N GLU A 101 22.67 1.36 -1.89
CA GLU A 101 23.74 1.13 -2.85
C GLU A 101 24.95 0.40 -2.24
N ASP A 102 25.31 0.73 -0.99
CA ASP A 102 26.44 0.11 -0.26
C ASP A 102 25.98 -0.77 0.91
N THR A 103 24.70 -1.20 0.91
CA THR A 103 24.13 -2.00 2.00
C THR A 103 23.95 -3.45 1.54
N GLU A 104 24.55 -4.39 2.26
CA GLU A 104 24.30 -5.81 2.04
C GLU A 104 22.89 -6.17 2.53
N MET A 105 22.14 -6.87 1.70
CA MET A 105 20.80 -7.37 2.02
C MET A 105 20.74 -8.87 1.81
N ASP A 106 20.26 -9.59 2.80
CA ASP A 106 19.87 -10.98 2.64
C ASP A 106 18.50 -11.06 1.95
N PHE A 107 18.40 -11.89 0.92
CA PHE A 107 17.16 -12.13 0.20
C PHE A 107 16.62 -13.52 0.51
N LEU A 108 15.34 -13.56 0.93
CA LEU A 108 14.65 -14.82 1.23
C LEU A 108 13.33 -14.87 0.44
N GLU A 109 13.22 -15.82 -0.47
CA GLU A 109 12.01 -16.07 -1.23
C GLU A 109 11.14 -17.12 -0.53
N LEU A 110 9.82 -16.79 -0.38
CA LEU A 110 8.82 -17.71 0.15
C LEU A 110 8.19 -18.46 -1.02
N GLU A 111 8.42 -19.78 -1.10
CA GLU A 111 7.95 -20.60 -2.21
C GLU A 111 6.57 -21.23 -1.97
N LYS A 112 6.21 -21.49 -0.71
CA LYS A 112 4.98 -22.24 -0.38
C LYS A 112 3.76 -21.35 -0.20
N ILE A 113 2.73 -21.63 -0.99
CA ILE A 113 1.44 -20.93 -0.92
C ILE A 113 0.51 -21.67 0.05
N TYR A 114 0.00 -20.95 1.07
CA TYR A 114 -0.92 -21.49 2.08
C TYR A 114 -2.34 -20.93 1.93
N ARG A 115 -2.54 -19.83 1.22
CA ARG A 115 -3.83 -19.15 1.08
C ARG A 115 -4.80 -19.92 0.21
N GLN A 116 -4.31 -20.52 -0.88
CA GLN A 116 -5.09 -21.27 -1.85
C GLN A 116 -4.81 -22.77 -1.70
N LYS A 117 -5.83 -23.60 -1.98
CA LYS A 117 -5.76 -25.06 -1.92
C LYS A 117 -5.98 -25.74 -3.28
N ASP A 118 -6.44 -25.00 -4.29
CA ASP A 118 -6.65 -25.47 -5.64
C ASP A 118 -5.35 -25.33 -6.44
N ASP A 119 -4.70 -26.44 -6.71
CA ASP A 119 -3.40 -26.47 -7.41
C ASP A 119 -3.50 -25.93 -8.85
N GLY A 120 -4.64 -26.15 -9.53
CA GLY A 120 -4.88 -25.62 -10.87
C GLY A 120 -4.96 -24.09 -10.86
N PHE A 121 -5.68 -23.53 -9.88
CA PHE A 121 -5.79 -22.09 -9.71
C PHE A 121 -4.46 -21.46 -9.26
N ILE A 122 -3.71 -22.11 -8.37
CA ILE A 122 -2.36 -21.68 -7.96
C ILE A 122 -1.45 -21.62 -9.19
N SER A 123 -1.46 -22.67 -10.02
CA SER A 123 -0.66 -22.70 -11.26
C SER A 123 -1.01 -21.56 -12.20
N LEU A 124 -2.30 -21.29 -12.40
CA LEU A 124 -2.78 -20.19 -13.24
C LEU A 124 -2.32 -18.81 -12.71
N LEU A 125 -2.45 -18.58 -11.40
CA LEU A 125 -2.00 -17.33 -10.78
C LEU A 125 -0.47 -17.14 -10.90
N ASN A 126 0.31 -18.20 -10.72
CA ASN A 126 1.77 -18.15 -10.91
C ASN A 126 2.14 -17.82 -12.35
N LYS A 127 1.46 -18.41 -13.34
CA LYS A 127 1.67 -18.09 -14.76
C LYS A 127 1.36 -16.61 -15.05
N ILE A 128 0.30 -16.04 -14.45
CA ILE A 128 -0.02 -14.62 -14.57
C ILE A 128 1.12 -13.78 -13.97
N ARG A 129 1.57 -14.14 -12.77
CA ARG A 129 2.67 -13.49 -12.06
C ARG A 129 3.96 -13.46 -12.89
N ASP A 130 4.32 -14.60 -13.49
CA ASP A 130 5.57 -14.77 -14.23
C ASP A 130 5.44 -14.34 -15.71
N ASN A 131 4.27 -13.80 -16.11
CA ASN A 131 3.95 -13.44 -17.48
C ASN A 131 4.16 -14.59 -18.50
N SER A 132 3.82 -15.82 -18.09
CA SER A 132 3.95 -17.04 -18.90
C SER A 132 2.59 -17.62 -19.34
N VAL A 133 1.53 -16.81 -19.22
CA VAL A 133 0.15 -17.18 -19.60
C VAL A 133 0.04 -17.41 -21.09
N ASN A 134 -0.59 -18.51 -21.48
CA ASN A 134 -0.96 -18.83 -22.86
C ASN A 134 -2.47 -18.64 -23.11
N MET A 135 -2.91 -18.92 -24.34
CA MET A 135 -4.33 -18.76 -24.72
C MET A 135 -5.27 -19.71 -23.97
N ASP A 136 -4.82 -20.92 -23.63
CA ASP A 136 -5.65 -21.87 -22.89
C ASP A 136 -5.83 -21.41 -21.44
N ASP A 137 -4.79 -20.88 -20.83
CA ASP A 137 -4.85 -20.28 -19.49
C ASP A 137 -5.82 -19.08 -19.46
N LEU A 138 -5.78 -18.23 -20.50
CA LEU A 138 -6.72 -17.11 -20.64
C LEU A 138 -8.16 -17.57 -20.81
N ASN A 139 -8.39 -18.64 -21.55
CA ASN A 139 -9.73 -19.23 -21.70
C ASN A 139 -10.28 -19.71 -20.35
N VAL A 140 -9.46 -20.44 -19.56
CA VAL A 140 -9.82 -20.86 -18.20
C VAL A 140 -10.16 -19.67 -17.31
N LEU A 141 -9.37 -18.58 -17.38
CA LEU A 141 -9.66 -17.37 -16.62
C LEU A 141 -10.97 -16.72 -17.07
N ASN A 142 -11.20 -16.64 -18.38
CA ASN A 142 -12.40 -16.04 -18.97
C ASN A 142 -13.69 -16.83 -18.69
N GLU A 143 -13.62 -18.13 -18.37
CA GLU A 143 -14.79 -18.90 -17.90
C GLU A 143 -15.40 -18.33 -16.61
N ARG A 144 -14.64 -17.53 -15.85
CA ARG A 144 -15.13 -16.83 -14.66
C ARG A 144 -15.84 -15.51 -15.00
N HIS A 145 -15.76 -15.04 -16.24
CA HIS A 145 -16.44 -13.83 -16.67
C HIS A 145 -17.91 -14.13 -16.97
N ASP A 146 -18.79 -13.59 -16.16
CA ASP A 146 -20.23 -13.61 -16.39
C ASP A 146 -20.70 -12.20 -16.76
N PRO A 147 -21.02 -11.94 -18.07
CA PRO A 147 -21.49 -10.63 -18.51
C PRO A 147 -22.90 -10.29 -18.02
N TYR A 148 -23.64 -11.29 -17.52
CA TYR A 148 -25.01 -11.14 -16.99
C TYR A 148 -25.06 -11.23 -15.46
N PHE A 149 -23.87 -11.18 -14.83
CA PHE A 149 -23.79 -11.21 -13.38
C PHE A 149 -24.58 -10.05 -12.77
N ASP A 150 -25.62 -10.39 -12.04
CA ASP A 150 -26.49 -9.43 -11.34
C ASP A 150 -26.25 -9.56 -9.83
N ASP A 151 -25.50 -8.62 -9.28
CA ASP A 151 -25.21 -8.58 -7.85
C ASP A 151 -26.38 -8.01 -7.01
N ASP A 152 -27.42 -7.48 -7.67
CA ASP A 152 -28.60 -6.92 -6.99
C ASP A 152 -29.53 -8.02 -6.43
N ASN A 153 -29.41 -9.25 -6.93
CA ASN A 153 -30.25 -10.39 -6.55
C ASN A 153 -29.53 -11.46 -5.69
N LEU A 154 -28.35 -11.18 -5.18
CA LEU A 154 -27.62 -12.11 -4.35
C LEU A 154 -27.99 -11.97 -2.87
N GLU A 155 -28.28 -13.11 -2.24
CA GLU A 155 -28.54 -13.18 -0.79
C GLU A 155 -27.26 -13.08 0.04
N ASP A 156 -26.09 -13.36 -0.55
CA ASP A 156 -24.80 -13.35 0.11
C ASP A 156 -24.08 -12.01 -0.03
N PHE A 157 -23.35 -11.64 0.99
CA PHE A 157 -22.46 -10.48 0.96
C PHE A 157 -21.30 -10.70 0.01
N ILE A 158 -21.22 -9.87 -1.04
CA ILE A 158 -20.14 -9.91 -2.03
C ILE A 158 -19.27 -8.67 -1.91
N ILE A 159 -17.95 -8.90 -1.89
CA ILE A 159 -16.96 -7.82 -1.95
C ILE A 159 -16.69 -7.52 -3.43
N THR A 160 -16.94 -6.27 -3.83
CA THR A 160 -16.64 -5.78 -5.17
C THR A 160 -15.30 -5.05 -5.16
N LEU A 161 -14.35 -5.52 -5.98
CA LEU A 161 -13.07 -4.84 -6.19
C LEU A 161 -13.18 -3.88 -7.38
N THR A 162 -12.73 -2.65 -7.19
CA THR A 162 -12.73 -1.60 -8.23
C THR A 162 -11.35 -1.01 -8.38
N THR A 163 -11.10 -0.36 -9.52
CA THR A 163 -9.83 0.30 -9.82
C THR A 163 -9.74 1.74 -9.31
N THR A 164 -10.86 2.32 -8.89
CA THR A 164 -10.93 3.72 -8.42
C THR A 164 -11.79 3.86 -7.17
N ASN A 165 -11.42 4.80 -6.30
CA ASN A 165 -12.22 5.13 -5.12
C ASN A 165 -13.62 5.62 -5.49
N VAL A 166 -13.75 6.39 -6.57
CA VAL A 166 -15.06 6.90 -7.04
C VAL A 166 -16.02 5.75 -7.31
N SER A 167 -15.59 4.74 -8.05
CA SER A 167 -16.43 3.57 -8.35
C SER A 167 -16.75 2.76 -7.08
N ALA A 168 -15.83 2.69 -6.12
CA ALA A 168 -16.09 2.04 -4.84
C ALA A 168 -17.14 2.82 -4.03
N ASP A 169 -17.01 4.14 -3.96
CA ASP A 169 -17.96 5.02 -3.23
C ASP A 169 -19.36 4.95 -3.84
N GLU A 170 -19.48 4.97 -5.17
CA GLU A 170 -20.76 4.83 -5.89
C GLU A 170 -21.42 3.47 -5.59
N LYS A 171 -20.63 2.39 -5.64
CA LYS A 171 -21.13 1.05 -5.32
C LYS A 171 -21.59 0.95 -3.88
N ASN A 172 -20.78 1.43 -2.93
CA ASN A 172 -21.10 1.43 -1.51
C ASN A 172 -22.37 2.25 -1.22
N ALA A 173 -22.52 3.43 -1.82
CA ALA A 173 -23.70 4.25 -1.67
C ALA A 173 -24.96 3.55 -2.23
N LYS A 174 -24.84 2.89 -3.39
CA LYS A 174 -25.93 2.10 -3.99
C LYS A 174 -26.38 0.98 -3.06
N GLU A 175 -25.44 0.17 -2.54
CA GLU A 175 -25.75 -0.93 -1.63
C GLU A 175 -26.36 -0.44 -0.31
N LEU A 176 -25.78 0.62 0.27
CA LEU A 176 -26.32 1.23 1.49
C LEU A 176 -27.76 1.74 1.29
N SER A 177 -28.10 2.26 0.10
CA SER A 177 -29.44 2.75 -0.22
C SER A 177 -30.52 1.66 -0.22
N LYS A 178 -30.16 0.40 -0.55
CA LYS A 178 -31.07 -0.76 -0.57
C LYS A 178 -31.54 -1.16 0.83
N LEU A 179 -30.80 -0.81 1.88
CA LEU A 179 -31.19 -1.10 3.26
C LEU A 179 -32.32 -0.14 3.71
N HIS A 180 -33.49 -0.71 4.00
CA HIS A 180 -34.72 0.03 4.39
C HIS A 180 -34.78 0.34 5.89
N VAL A 181 -33.64 0.67 6.50
CA VAL A 181 -33.54 1.05 7.91
C VAL A 181 -33.03 2.48 8.06
N ALA A 182 -33.21 3.05 9.25
CA ALA A 182 -32.73 4.39 9.54
C ALA A 182 -31.22 4.50 9.37
N LYS A 183 -30.77 5.62 8.83
CA LYS A 183 -29.37 5.97 8.66
C LYS A 183 -28.85 6.61 9.94
N GLU A 184 -27.64 6.22 10.34
CA GLU A 184 -26.88 6.85 11.40
C GLU A 184 -25.66 7.55 10.81
N SER A 185 -25.40 8.79 11.22
CA SER A 185 -24.24 9.58 10.77
C SER A 185 -23.24 9.72 11.91
N PHE A 186 -21.98 9.44 11.60
CA PHE A 186 -20.85 9.56 12.50
C PHE A 186 -19.90 10.63 11.96
N PHE A 187 -19.61 11.64 12.80
CA PHE A 187 -18.75 12.75 12.42
C PHE A 187 -17.35 12.56 12.97
N GLY A 188 -16.35 12.61 12.08
CA GLY A 188 -14.95 12.57 12.46
C GLY A 188 -14.46 13.94 12.93
N GLU A 189 -13.57 13.96 13.90
CA GLU A 189 -12.85 15.17 14.31
C GLU A 189 -11.44 15.16 13.71
N VAL A 190 -11.01 16.32 13.21
CA VAL A 190 -9.66 16.50 12.65
C VAL A 190 -8.92 17.49 13.53
N ASP A 191 -7.83 17.04 14.14
CA ASP A 191 -6.92 17.90 14.90
C ASP A 191 -5.67 18.20 14.07
N GLY A 192 -5.34 19.49 13.91
CA GLY A 192 -4.22 19.97 13.13
C GLY A 192 -4.48 20.08 11.62
N ASP A 193 -3.41 20.26 10.85
CA ASP A 193 -3.46 20.42 9.38
C ASP A 193 -3.47 19.06 8.68
N PHE A 194 -4.65 18.44 8.59
CA PHE A 194 -4.85 17.17 7.92
C PHE A 194 -5.71 17.32 6.66
N LYS A 195 -5.15 17.03 5.50
CA LYS A 195 -5.86 17.19 4.22
C LYS A 195 -6.99 16.15 4.08
N ARG A 196 -8.17 16.57 3.65
CA ARG A 196 -9.34 15.69 3.46
C ARG A 196 -9.02 14.41 2.65
N ARG A 197 -8.19 14.51 1.61
CA ARG A 197 -7.79 13.36 0.77
C ARG A 197 -6.97 12.29 1.50
N ASN A 198 -6.45 12.61 2.68
CA ASN A 198 -5.62 11.70 3.47
C ASN A 198 -6.41 11.12 4.66
N LEU A 199 -7.72 11.39 4.74
CA LEU A 199 -8.57 10.79 5.76
C LEU A 199 -8.70 9.29 5.51
N PRO A 200 -8.69 8.47 6.56
CA PRO A 200 -8.85 7.01 6.44
C PRO A 200 -10.26 6.61 6.02
N THR A 201 -11.24 7.49 6.24
CA THR A 201 -12.65 7.34 5.85
C THR A 201 -13.28 8.72 5.62
N LEU A 202 -14.56 8.76 5.27
CA LEU A 202 -15.32 10.01 5.13
C LEU A 202 -15.40 10.76 6.47
N LEU A 203 -15.30 12.09 6.44
CA LEU A 203 -15.45 12.93 7.64
C LEU A 203 -16.85 12.79 8.25
N GLU A 204 -17.85 12.62 7.40
CA GLU A 204 -19.21 12.21 7.78
C GLU A 204 -19.42 10.81 7.20
N LEU A 205 -19.34 9.80 8.09
CA LEU A 205 -19.58 8.41 7.74
C LEU A 205 -21.03 8.05 8.02
N GLU A 206 -21.74 7.66 6.99
CA GLU A 206 -23.13 7.22 7.08
C GLU A 206 -23.19 5.69 7.04
N LEU A 207 -23.84 5.10 8.02
CA LEU A 207 -24.05 3.65 8.09
C LEU A 207 -25.53 3.33 8.35
N LYS A 208 -25.90 2.10 8.08
CA LYS A 208 -27.20 1.52 8.41
C LYS A 208 -27.00 0.14 9.05
N VAL A 209 -27.90 -0.25 9.94
CA VAL A 209 -27.89 -1.61 10.50
C VAL A 209 -28.02 -2.62 9.36
N GLY A 210 -27.10 -3.61 9.31
CA GLY A 210 -27.00 -4.59 8.23
C GLY A 210 -26.05 -4.19 7.10
N ALA A 211 -25.40 -3.03 7.17
CA ALA A 211 -24.35 -2.68 6.22
C ALA A 211 -23.14 -3.60 6.39
N GLN A 212 -22.58 -4.06 5.28
CA GLN A 212 -21.31 -4.77 5.27
C GLN A 212 -20.18 -3.78 5.51
N VAL A 213 -19.31 -4.10 6.45
CA VAL A 213 -18.10 -3.31 6.77
C VAL A 213 -16.88 -4.22 6.76
N MET A 214 -15.71 -3.64 6.45
CA MET A 214 -14.43 -4.34 6.38
C MET A 214 -13.39 -3.62 7.24
#